data_812dbf69c2e0d3c11c99bc00c1bb1c85
#
_entry.id   812dbf69c2e0d3c11c99bc00c1bb1c85
#
_cell.length_a   1.000
_cell.length_b   1.000
_cell.length_c   1.000
_cell.angle_alpha   90.00
_cell.angle_beta   90.00
_cell.angle_gamma   90.00
#
_symmetry.space_group_name_H-M   'P 1'
#
loop_
_entity.id
_entity.type
_entity.pdbx_description
1 polymer ?
#
loop_
_entity_poly.entity_id
_entity_poly.type
_entity_poly.pdbx_seq_one_letter_code
_entity_poly.pdbx_strand_id
1 'polypeptide(L)'
;MNNYIKFNEDRWNNVKNVYTEPLTHEELEEARNNTISVALTVGKKVPKEWFEKANGKKILGLACGGGQQGPVFAVKGYDVTIMDFSKSQLQRDEMVAAREGLKINTVQGDMTKPFLFEDETFDIVFNPVSNVYIEDLENMYKEVSRVLKKGGLLMVGFMNPWIYMYDADIVWDKPDEELLLKFSIPFNSKELEKEGKITINPEYGYEFSHTLETQIRGQLKNGLAMIDFYESCDERNRLSHYGNDYIATLCVKL
;
A
#
# COMPACT_ATOMS: atom_id res chain seq x y z
N MET A 1 20.93 10.87 -4.77
CA MET A 1 19.71 10.05 -4.70
C MET A 1 19.97 8.95 -3.69
N ASN A 2 19.10 8.71 -2.74
CA ASN A 2 19.29 7.64 -1.75
C ASN A 2 19.28 6.31 -2.50
N ASN A 3 20.28 5.47 -2.36
CA ASN A 3 20.47 4.27 -3.19
C ASN A 3 19.28 3.30 -3.10
N TYR A 4 18.62 3.21 -1.93
CA TYR A 4 17.48 2.31 -1.71
C TYR A 4 16.22 2.70 -2.49
N ILE A 5 15.94 4.01 -2.66
CA ILE A 5 14.76 4.47 -3.43
C ILE A 5 14.90 4.03 -4.90
N LYS A 6 16.10 4.24 -5.48
CA LYS A 6 16.37 3.80 -6.85
C LYS A 6 16.30 2.29 -6.99
N PHE A 7 16.83 1.55 -6.03
CA PHE A 7 16.76 0.08 -6.01
C PHE A 7 15.29 -0.40 -5.99
N ASN A 8 14.48 0.15 -5.10
CA ASN A 8 13.06 -0.19 -4.99
C ASN A 8 12.28 0.23 -6.25
N GLU A 9 12.58 1.39 -6.85
CA GLU A 9 11.99 1.80 -8.12
C GLU A 9 12.32 0.79 -9.23
N ASP A 10 13.58 0.41 -9.38
CA ASP A 10 14.03 -0.55 -10.39
C ASP A 10 13.38 -1.93 -10.17
N ARG A 11 13.28 -2.37 -8.91
CA ARG A 11 12.54 -3.59 -8.57
C ARG A 11 11.09 -3.51 -9.03
N TRP A 12 10.34 -2.48 -8.63
CA TRP A 12 8.93 -2.34 -8.99
C TRP A 12 8.69 -2.10 -10.49
N ASN A 13 9.67 -1.57 -11.20
CA ASN A 13 9.63 -1.49 -12.66
C ASN A 13 9.77 -2.85 -13.35
N ASN A 14 10.42 -3.83 -12.70
CA ASN A 14 10.77 -5.13 -13.31
C ASN A 14 10.01 -6.31 -12.71
N VAL A 15 9.42 -6.17 -11.52
CA VAL A 15 8.75 -7.28 -10.84
C VAL A 15 7.50 -7.74 -11.59
N LYS A 16 7.34 -9.07 -11.65
CA LYS A 16 6.14 -9.74 -12.15
C LYS A 16 5.66 -10.72 -11.09
N ASN A 17 4.57 -10.41 -10.45
CA ASN A 17 3.93 -11.25 -9.46
C ASN A 17 2.42 -10.94 -9.42
N VAL A 18 1.67 -11.68 -8.62
CA VAL A 18 0.20 -11.53 -8.50
C VAL A 18 -0.26 -10.12 -8.12
N TYR A 19 0.59 -9.32 -7.49
CA TYR A 19 0.26 -7.93 -7.12
C TYR A 19 0.50 -6.93 -8.26
N THR A 20 1.09 -7.39 -9.37
CA THR A 20 1.45 -6.57 -10.52
C THR A 20 0.83 -7.08 -11.82
N GLU A 21 -0.01 -8.10 -11.80
CA GLU A 21 -0.77 -8.56 -12.95
C GLU A 21 -2.00 -7.68 -13.13
N PRO A 22 -2.13 -6.98 -14.27
CA PRO A 22 -3.31 -6.19 -14.57
C PRO A 22 -4.55 -7.05 -14.66
N LEU A 23 -5.69 -6.53 -14.22
CA LEU A 23 -6.97 -7.23 -14.36
C LEU A 23 -7.27 -7.60 -15.82
N THR A 24 -7.79 -8.79 -16.02
CA THR A 24 -8.37 -9.22 -17.30
C THR A 24 -9.70 -8.49 -17.57
N HIS A 25 -10.23 -8.64 -18.79
CA HIS A 25 -11.55 -8.13 -19.13
C HIS A 25 -12.65 -8.76 -18.26
N GLU A 26 -12.60 -10.09 -18.10
CA GLU A 26 -13.56 -10.87 -17.34
C GLU A 26 -13.59 -10.46 -15.86
N GLU A 27 -12.44 -10.34 -15.24
CA GLU A 27 -12.32 -9.89 -13.84
C GLU A 27 -12.87 -8.47 -13.64
N LEU A 28 -12.66 -7.58 -14.62
CA LEU A 28 -13.18 -6.23 -14.55
C LEU A 28 -14.69 -6.17 -14.78
N GLU A 29 -15.25 -6.99 -15.66
CA GLU A 29 -16.70 -7.13 -15.81
C GLU A 29 -17.35 -7.72 -14.56
N GLU A 30 -16.71 -8.68 -13.93
CA GLU A 30 -17.13 -9.17 -12.62
C GLU A 30 -17.12 -8.05 -11.57
N ALA A 31 -16.04 -7.28 -11.50
CA ALA A 31 -15.96 -6.12 -10.61
C ALA A 31 -17.03 -5.07 -10.92
N ARG A 32 -17.40 -4.85 -12.19
CA ARG A 32 -18.46 -3.92 -12.61
C ARG A 32 -19.82 -4.33 -12.06
N ASN A 33 -20.14 -5.61 -12.08
CA ASN A 33 -21.45 -6.16 -11.73
C ASN A 33 -21.64 -6.42 -10.23
N ASN A 34 -20.56 -6.61 -9.48
CA ASN A 34 -20.58 -6.90 -8.04
C ASN A 34 -20.39 -5.64 -7.18
N THR A 35 -20.44 -5.78 -5.87
CA THR A 35 -20.03 -4.70 -4.94
C THR A 35 -18.54 -4.41 -5.08
N ILE A 36 -18.12 -3.19 -4.69
CA ILE A 36 -16.70 -2.85 -4.70
C ILE A 36 -15.89 -3.85 -3.88
N SER A 37 -14.84 -4.40 -4.48
CA SER A 37 -14.02 -5.44 -3.86
C SER A 37 -12.54 -5.16 -4.16
N VAL A 38 -11.90 -4.45 -3.25
CA VAL A 38 -10.46 -4.11 -3.29
C VAL A 38 -9.80 -4.48 -1.97
N ALA A 39 -8.49 -4.56 -1.95
CA ALA A 39 -7.73 -4.95 -0.77
C ALA A 39 -6.70 -3.88 -0.38
N LEU A 40 -6.66 -3.53 0.90
CA LEU A 40 -5.54 -2.76 1.49
C LEU A 40 -4.42 -3.69 1.95
N THR A 41 -4.78 -4.91 2.32
CA THR A 41 -3.90 -5.92 2.91
C THR A 41 -4.17 -7.28 2.27
N VAL A 42 -3.26 -8.21 2.40
CA VAL A 42 -3.48 -9.60 1.95
C VAL A 42 -4.53 -10.28 2.85
N GLY A 43 -5.27 -11.23 2.29
CA GLY A 43 -6.21 -12.09 3.01
C GLY A 43 -7.56 -11.48 3.31
N LYS A 44 -7.77 -10.15 3.18
CA LYS A 44 -9.05 -9.51 3.48
C LYS A 44 -9.39 -8.35 2.55
N LYS A 45 -10.63 -8.31 2.10
CA LYS A 45 -11.15 -7.17 1.34
C LYS A 45 -11.58 -6.04 2.27
N VAL A 46 -11.48 -4.82 1.76
CA VAL A 46 -11.97 -3.63 2.48
C VAL A 46 -13.48 -3.74 2.67
N PRO A 47 -14.01 -3.51 3.89
CA PRO A 47 -15.45 -3.45 4.12
C PRO A 47 -16.10 -2.40 3.21
N LYS A 48 -17.18 -2.75 2.52
CA LYS A 48 -17.88 -1.81 1.61
C LYS A 48 -18.37 -0.57 2.34
N GLU A 49 -18.72 -0.72 3.62
CA GLU A 49 -19.18 0.34 4.52
C GLU A 49 -18.15 1.47 4.68
N TRP A 50 -16.85 1.18 4.45
CA TRP A 50 -15.82 2.19 4.47
C TRP A 50 -15.99 3.18 3.31
N PHE A 51 -16.30 2.67 2.12
CA PHE A 51 -16.56 3.50 0.93
C PHE A 51 -17.89 4.26 1.04
N GLU A 52 -18.88 3.68 1.70
CA GLU A 52 -20.20 4.31 1.91
C GLU A 52 -20.13 5.54 2.84
N LYS A 53 -19.07 5.67 3.65
CA LYS A 53 -18.82 6.85 4.50
C LYS A 53 -18.24 8.04 3.74
N ALA A 54 -17.77 7.86 2.50
CA ALA A 54 -17.16 8.95 1.73
C ALA A 54 -18.21 9.95 1.25
N ASN A 55 -17.91 11.25 1.38
CA ASN A 55 -18.78 12.35 0.94
C ASN A 55 -18.66 12.65 -0.57
N GLY A 56 -17.77 11.97 -1.28
CA GLY A 56 -17.52 12.16 -2.71
C GLY A 56 -16.78 11.00 -3.32
N LYS A 57 -16.44 11.11 -4.61
CA LYS A 57 -15.87 10.01 -5.41
C LYS A 57 -14.52 10.34 -6.04
N LYS A 58 -13.86 11.42 -5.65
CA LYS A 58 -12.51 11.71 -6.14
C LYS A 58 -11.49 10.96 -5.29
N ILE A 59 -10.84 9.95 -5.88
CA ILE A 59 -9.96 9.05 -5.16
C ILE A 59 -8.51 9.13 -5.66
N LEU A 60 -7.57 9.18 -4.71
CA LEU A 60 -6.15 8.99 -4.95
C LEU A 60 -5.76 7.56 -4.52
N GLY A 61 -5.34 6.73 -5.46
CA GLY A 61 -4.59 5.50 -5.18
C GLY A 61 -3.11 5.85 -5.01
N LEU A 62 -2.62 5.81 -3.78
CA LEU A 62 -1.25 6.17 -3.43
C LEU A 62 -0.38 4.92 -3.38
N ALA A 63 0.69 4.87 -4.18
CA ALA A 63 1.52 3.69 -4.40
C ALA A 63 0.67 2.43 -4.67
N CYS A 64 -0.24 2.58 -5.64
CA CYS A 64 -1.34 1.67 -5.92
C CYS A 64 -1.39 1.30 -7.42
N GLY A 65 -0.29 1.51 -8.16
CA GLY A 65 -0.16 1.12 -9.55
C GLY A 65 -0.20 -0.40 -9.73
N GLY A 66 -0.39 -0.86 -10.97
CA GLY A 66 -0.41 -2.27 -11.32
C GLY A 66 -1.62 -2.72 -12.14
N GLY A 67 -2.56 -1.82 -12.41
CA GLY A 67 -3.72 -2.12 -13.25
C GLY A 67 -4.77 -3.00 -12.57
N GLN A 68 -4.87 -2.94 -11.25
CA GLN A 68 -5.81 -3.73 -10.44
C GLN A 68 -6.86 -2.83 -9.78
N GLN A 69 -6.51 -2.08 -8.76
CA GLN A 69 -7.45 -1.34 -7.93
C GLN A 69 -7.98 -0.09 -8.62
N GLY A 70 -7.11 0.63 -9.37
CA GLY A 70 -7.48 1.79 -10.16
C GLY A 70 -8.64 1.49 -11.13
N PRO A 71 -8.56 0.45 -11.97
CA PRO A 71 -9.66 0.03 -12.84
C PRO A 71 -10.95 -0.32 -12.08
N VAL A 72 -10.86 -0.99 -10.93
CA VAL A 72 -12.04 -1.29 -10.09
C VAL A 72 -12.71 0.00 -9.62
N PHE A 73 -11.95 0.98 -9.15
CA PHE A 73 -12.51 2.28 -8.76
C PHE A 73 -13.18 2.97 -9.95
N ALA A 74 -12.54 2.95 -11.12
CA ALA A 74 -13.08 3.59 -12.32
C ALA A 74 -14.42 2.99 -12.76
N VAL A 75 -14.57 1.65 -12.78
CA VAL A 75 -15.85 1.01 -13.13
C VAL A 75 -16.94 1.22 -12.06
N LYS A 76 -16.55 1.57 -10.82
CA LYS A 76 -17.47 1.98 -9.75
C LYS A 76 -17.82 3.47 -9.78
N GLY A 77 -17.37 4.18 -10.80
CA GLY A 77 -17.70 5.58 -11.04
C GLY A 77 -16.96 6.57 -10.14
N TYR A 78 -15.76 6.21 -9.68
CA TYR A 78 -14.85 7.14 -9.03
C TYR A 78 -14.07 7.97 -10.06
N ASP A 79 -13.74 9.21 -9.71
CA ASP A 79 -12.76 10.04 -10.41
C ASP A 79 -11.36 9.65 -9.90
N VAL A 80 -10.66 8.81 -10.68
CA VAL A 80 -9.47 8.08 -10.22
C VAL A 80 -8.19 8.78 -10.62
N THR A 81 -7.33 8.99 -9.65
CA THR A 81 -5.92 9.33 -9.85
C THR A 81 -5.06 8.26 -9.17
N ILE A 82 -4.10 7.70 -9.88
CA ILE A 82 -3.10 6.77 -9.34
C ILE A 82 -1.75 7.48 -9.31
N MET A 83 -1.14 7.55 -8.13
CA MET A 83 0.23 8.04 -7.95
C MET A 83 1.12 6.88 -7.54
N ASP A 84 2.16 6.64 -8.32
CA ASP A 84 3.16 5.61 -8.05
C ASP A 84 4.54 6.10 -8.49
N PHE A 85 5.62 5.64 -7.85
CA PHE A 85 6.96 6.00 -8.29
C PHE A 85 7.44 5.13 -9.46
N SER A 86 6.86 3.93 -9.63
CA SER A 86 7.16 3.01 -10.72
C SER A 86 6.37 3.36 -11.97
N LYS A 87 7.07 3.79 -13.00
CA LYS A 87 6.48 4.05 -14.33
C LYS A 87 5.80 2.81 -14.91
N SER A 88 6.41 1.65 -14.72
CA SER A 88 5.89 0.37 -15.22
C SER A 88 4.56 0.00 -14.57
N GLN A 89 4.39 0.30 -13.27
CA GLN A 89 3.12 0.07 -12.59
C GLN A 89 2.03 1.00 -13.12
N LEU A 90 2.31 2.28 -13.33
CA LEU A 90 1.36 3.24 -13.92
C LEU A 90 0.95 2.83 -15.34
N GLN A 91 1.89 2.37 -16.17
CA GLN A 91 1.60 1.88 -17.52
C GLN A 91 0.61 0.72 -17.53
N ARG A 92 0.54 -0.09 -16.49
CA ARG A 92 -0.46 -1.17 -16.38
C ARG A 92 -1.86 -0.62 -16.16
N ASP A 93 -2.01 0.43 -15.33
CA ASP A 93 -3.30 1.13 -15.18
C ASP A 93 -3.72 1.80 -16.50
N GLU A 94 -2.80 2.45 -17.20
CA GLU A 94 -3.05 3.07 -18.50
C GLU A 94 -3.47 2.03 -19.57
N MET A 95 -2.82 0.86 -19.55
CA MET A 95 -3.14 -0.24 -20.47
C MET A 95 -4.54 -0.78 -20.23
N VAL A 96 -4.92 -1.04 -18.96
CA VAL A 96 -6.28 -1.49 -18.64
C VAL A 96 -7.29 -0.40 -18.97
N ALA A 97 -6.99 0.86 -18.62
CA ALA A 97 -7.88 1.98 -18.92
C ALA A 97 -8.14 2.13 -20.43
N ALA A 98 -7.08 2.03 -21.26
CA ALA A 98 -7.20 2.10 -22.72
C ALA A 98 -8.00 0.91 -23.29
N ARG A 99 -7.74 -0.31 -22.82
CA ARG A 99 -8.45 -1.52 -23.23
C ARG A 99 -9.95 -1.45 -22.94
N GLU A 100 -10.31 -0.92 -21.77
CA GLU A 100 -11.68 -0.95 -21.24
C GLU A 100 -12.44 0.38 -21.43
N GLY A 101 -11.84 1.37 -22.07
CA GLY A 101 -12.45 2.69 -22.28
C GLY A 101 -12.69 3.45 -20.95
N LEU A 102 -11.83 3.26 -19.95
CA LEU A 102 -11.92 3.91 -18.64
C LEU A 102 -11.08 5.20 -18.61
N LYS A 103 -11.44 6.08 -17.70
CA LYS A 103 -10.65 7.28 -17.41
C LYS A 103 -9.93 7.10 -16.08
N ILE A 104 -8.61 6.97 -16.13
CA ILE A 104 -7.72 6.93 -14.97
C ILE A 104 -6.61 7.96 -15.23
N ASN A 105 -6.40 8.85 -14.27
CA ASN A 105 -5.27 9.79 -14.31
C ASN A 105 -4.08 9.13 -13.60
N THR A 106 -2.90 9.11 -14.24
CA THR A 106 -1.67 8.56 -13.67
C THR A 106 -0.67 9.67 -13.41
N VAL A 107 0.00 9.63 -12.27
CA VAL A 107 1.02 10.61 -11.86
C VAL A 107 2.22 9.86 -11.31
N GLN A 108 3.37 10.01 -11.96
CA GLN A 108 4.61 9.47 -11.40
C GLN A 108 5.08 10.37 -10.25
N GLY A 109 5.24 9.80 -9.06
CA GLY A 109 5.64 10.55 -7.88
C GLY A 109 6.15 9.66 -6.76
N ASP A 110 7.01 10.22 -5.94
CA ASP A 110 7.61 9.61 -4.75
C ASP A 110 6.84 10.08 -3.51
N MET A 111 6.20 9.15 -2.78
CA MET A 111 5.42 9.49 -1.59
C MET A 111 6.26 10.01 -0.40
N THR A 112 7.58 9.97 -0.50
CA THR A 112 8.48 10.63 0.47
C THR A 112 8.65 12.13 0.20
N LYS A 113 8.11 12.64 -0.92
CA LYS A 113 8.23 14.03 -1.38
C LYS A 113 6.88 14.74 -1.30
N PRO A 114 6.84 16.08 -1.37
CA PRO A 114 5.59 16.80 -1.51
C PRO A 114 4.81 16.31 -2.74
N PHE A 115 3.51 16.05 -2.57
CA PHE A 115 2.65 15.61 -3.67
C PHE A 115 2.32 16.76 -4.62
N LEU A 116 2.26 16.47 -5.91
CA LEU A 116 1.96 17.45 -6.97
C LEU A 116 0.44 17.74 -7.09
N PHE A 117 -0.28 17.70 -5.99
CA PHE A 117 -1.71 17.98 -5.92
C PHE A 117 -1.96 19.19 -5.02
N GLU A 118 -3.03 19.91 -5.34
CA GLU A 118 -3.51 21.02 -4.48
C GLU A 118 -4.09 20.49 -3.17
N ASP A 119 -4.18 21.37 -2.18
CA ASP A 119 -4.83 21.08 -0.90
C ASP A 119 -6.30 20.70 -1.14
N GLU A 120 -6.84 19.83 -0.29
CA GLU A 120 -8.24 19.45 -0.28
C GLU A 120 -8.79 18.99 -1.66
N THR A 121 -7.97 18.22 -2.38
CA THR A 121 -8.33 17.74 -3.72
C THR A 121 -9.19 16.48 -3.68
N PHE A 122 -8.89 15.53 -2.78
CA PHE A 122 -9.46 14.18 -2.80
C PHE A 122 -10.48 13.95 -1.69
N ASP A 123 -11.49 13.15 -2.01
CA ASP A 123 -12.47 12.66 -1.04
C ASP A 123 -11.95 11.40 -0.32
N ILE A 124 -11.12 10.59 -1.02
CA ILE A 124 -10.52 9.37 -0.51
C ILE A 124 -9.05 9.32 -0.90
N VAL A 125 -8.18 8.94 0.03
CA VAL A 125 -6.83 8.42 -0.26
C VAL A 125 -6.82 6.94 0.10
N PHE A 126 -6.46 6.10 -0.86
CA PHE A 126 -6.36 4.65 -0.73
C PHE A 126 -4.90 4.23 -0.88
N ASN A 127 -4.30 3.72 0.18
CA ASN A 127 -2.90 3.32 0.21
C ASN A 127 -2.80 1.85 0.66
N PRO A 128 -2.71 0.89 -0.26
CA PRO A 128 -2.46 -0.50 0.08
C PRO A 128 -1.05 -0.67 0.65
N VAL A 129 -0.73 -1.84 1.18
CA VAL A 129 0.58 -2.11 1.78
C VAL A 129 1.71 -1.71 0.85
N SER A 130 2.31 -0.56 1.14
CA SER A 130 3.39 0.05 0.34
C SER A 130 4.31 0.93 1.17
N ASN A 131 3.84 1.44 2.32
CA ASN A 131 4.63 2.32 3.18
C ASN A 131 5.85 1.62 3.82
N VAL A 132 5.90 0.31 3.77
CA VAL A 132 7.06 -0.53 4.12
C VAL A 132 8.30 -0.23 3.25
N TYR A 133 8.13 0.33 2.06
CA TYR A 133 9.22 0.65 1.13
C TYR A 133 9.83 2.05 1.32
N ILE A 134 9.37 2.81 2.30
CA ILE A 134 9.91 4.13 2.64
C ILE A 134 10.38 4.17 4.10
N GLU A 135 11.51 4.84 4.33
CA GLU A 135 12.18 4.88 5.64
C GLU A 135 11.47 5.78 6.65
N ASP A 136 10.81 6.84 6.18
CA ASP A 136 10.09 7.82 7.02
C ASP A 136 8.67 8.06 6.50
N LEU A 137 7.69 7.95 7.40
CA LEU A 137 6.27 8.15 7.11
C LEU A 137 5.78 9.58 7.37
N GLU A 138 6.60 10.46 7.96
CA GLU A 138 6.13 11.75 8.42
C GLU A 138 5.59 12.61 7.27
N ASN A 139 6.38 12.74 6.21
CA ASN A 139 5.97 13.51 5.04
C ASN A 139 4.76 12.87 4.34
N MET A 140 4.71 11.54 4.23
CA MET A 140 3.59 10.85 3.61
C MET A 140 2.26 11.17 4.31
N TYR A 141 2.16 11.00 5.63
CA TYR A 141 0.91 11.29 6.34
C TYR A 141 0.54 12.76 6.35
N LYS A 142 1.55 13.67 6.38
CA LYS A 142 1.34 15.11 6.24
C LYS A 142 0.73 15.45 4.88
N GLU A 143 1.29 14.94 3.81
CA GLU A 143 0.80 15.18 2.45
C GLU A 143 -0.56 14.53 2.21
N VAL A 144 -0.78 13.31 2.69
CA VAL A 144 -2.08 12.65 2.68
C VAL A 144 -3.15 13.54 3.35
N SER A 145 -2.86 14.05 4.53
CA SER A 145 -3.79 14.95 5.22
C SER A 145 -4.00 16.25 4.42
N ARG A 146 -2.96 16.84 3.85
CA ARG A 146 -3.05 18.07 3.07
C ARG A 146 -3.96 17.90 1.85
N VAL A 147 -3.79 16.83 1.08
CA VAL A 147 -4.55 16.63 -0.15
C VAL A 147 -5.96 16.08 0.05
N LEU A 148 -6.26 15.51 1.22
CA LEU A 148 -7.62 15.12 1.59
C LEU A 148 -8.46 16.35 1.89
N LYS A 149 -9.70 16.36 1.42
CA LYS A 149 -10.72 17.34 1.85
C LYS A 149 -11.05 17.15 3.32
N LYS A 150 -11.56 18.18 3.96
CA LYS A 150 -12.14 18.07 5.31
C LYS A 150 -13.29 17.07 5.29
N GLY A 151 -13.28 16.10 6.23
CA GLY A 151 -14.20 14.96 6.22
C GLY A 151 -13.85 13.86 5.21
N GLY A 152 -12.75 14.01 4.44
CA GLY A 152 -12.25 13.00 3.53
C GLY A 152 -11.64 11.82 4.26
N LEU A 153 -11.53 10.69 3.60
CA LEU A 153 -11.14 9.40 4.19
C LEU A 153 -9.75 8.97 3.76
N LEU A 154 -8.92 8.56 4.74
CA LEU A 154 -7.73 7.77 4.49
C LEU A 154 -8.05 6.30 4.78
N MET A 155 -7.82 5.45 3.80
CA MET A 155 -7.80 3.99 3.93
C MET A 155 -6.38 3.51 3.70
N VAL A 156 -5.71 3.00 4.72
CA VAL A 156 -4.31 2.56 4.61
C VAL A 156 -4.09 1.18 5.20
N GLY A 157 -3.38 0.33 4.44
CA GLY A 157 -2.89 -0.97 4.87
C GLY A 157 -1.39 -0.92 5.16
N PHE A 158 -0.95 -1.61 6.20
CA PHE A 158 0.46 -1.74 6.54
C PHE A 158 0.76 -3.08 7.21
N MET A 159 2.01 -3.46 7.18
CA MET A 159 2.46 -4.69 7.82
C MET A 159 2.55 -4.52 9.32
N ASN A 160 2.09 -5.51 10.06
CA ASN A 160 2.28 -5.54 11.51
C ASN A 160 3.77 -5.76 11.81
N PRO A 161 4.44 -4.87 12.56
CA PRO A 161 5.89 -4.90 12.69
C PRO A 161 6.47 -6.18 13.31
N TRP A 162 5.69 -6.94 14.09
CA TRP A 162 6.17 -8.15 14.75
C TRP A 162 6.69 -9.22 13.77
N ILE A 163 6.19 -9.27 12.54
CA ILE A 163 6.64 -10.26 11.54
C ILE A 163 8.10 -10.06 11.15
N TYR A 164 8.59 -8.82 11.23
CA TYR A 164 9.98 -8.49 10.95
C TYR A 164 10.98 -8.91 12.03
N MET A 165 10.50 -9.51 13.12
CA MET A 165 11.38 -10.11 14.13
C MET A 165 11.99 -11.43 13.63
N TYR A 166 11.44 -12.01 12.57
CA TYR A 166 11.84 -13.29 11.99
C TYR A 166 12.58 -13.08 10.67
N ASP A 167 13.32 -14.10 10.25
CA ASP A 167 13.93 -14.13 8.93
C ASP A 167 12.89 -14.43 7.85
N ALA A 168 12.76 -13.54 6.86
CA ALA A 168 11.79 -13.68 5.79
C ALA A 168 11.98 -14.98 4.99
N ASP A 169 13.23 -15.36 4.69
CA ASP A 169 13.53 -16.60 3.94
C ASP A 169 13.04 -17.84 4.73
N ILE A 170 13.16 -17.82 6.06
CA ILE A 170 12.65 -18.92 6.91
C ILE A 170 11.13 -18.93 6.95
N VAL A 171 10.52 -17.74 7.01
CA VAL A 171 9.05 -17.62 7.07
C VAL A 171 8.39 -18.12 5.78
N TRP A 172 8.96 -17.78 4.61
CA TRP A 172 8.33 -18.05 3.32
C TRP A 172 8.84 -19.32 2.64
N ASP A 173 10.14 -19.58 2.69
CA ASP A 173 10.79 -20.54 1.78
C ASP A 173 11.31 -21.81 2.48
N LYS A 174 11.39 -21.79 3.83
CA LYS A 174 12.00 -22.90 4.59
C LYS A 174 11.06 -23.45 5.67
N PRO A 175 10.06 -24.25 5.28
CA PRO A 175 9.03 -24.73 6.20
C PRO A 175 9.55 -25.62 7.33
N ASP A 176 10.66 -26.29 7.14
CA ASP A 176 11.24 -27.24 8.11
C ASP A 176 12.22 -26.58 9.10
N GLU A 177 12.62 -25.31 8.87
CA GLU A 177 13.49 -24.58 9.79
C GLU A 177 12.70 -24.01 10.96
N GLU A 178 13.33 -23.88 12.14
CA GLU A 178 12.73 -23.34 13.33
C GLU A 178 12.51 -21.82 13.22
N LEU A 179 11.36 -21.34 13.65
CA LEU A 179 11.05 -19.90 13.72
C LEU A 179 11.73 -19.29 14.95
N LEU A 180 12.84 -18.62 14.74
CA LEU A 180 13.58 -17.93 15.79
C LEU A 180 13.50 -16.41 15.64
N LEU A 181 13.43 -15.71 16.76
CA LEU A 181 13.57 -14.26 16.79
C LEU A 181 14.98 -13.87 16.37
N LYS A 182 15.12 -13.12 15.29
CA LYS A 182 16.40 -12.76 14.69
C LYS A 182 16.69 -11.26 14.75
N PHE A 183 15.67 -10.44 14.55
CA PHE A 183 15.82 -8.99 14.45
C PHE A 183 14.99 -8.26 15.49
N SER A 184 15.45 -7.06 15.87
CA SER A 184 14.68 -6.10 16.65
C SER A 184 13.78 -5.25 15.74
N ILE A 185 12.69 -4.73 16.28
CA ILE A 185 11.84 -3.75 15.60
C ILE A 185 12.03 -2.35 16.23
N PRO A 186 11.99 -1.27 15.44
CA PRO A 186 11.70 -1.26 14.00
C PRO A 186 12.85 -1.89 13.18
N PHE A 187 12.47 -2.73 12.21
CA PHE A 187 13.42 -3.31 11.25
C PHE A 187 13.79 -2.26 10.20
N ASN A 188 15.07 -2.16 9.89
CA ASN A 188 15.60 -1.28 8.85
C ASN A 188 16.62 -2.07 8.02
N SER A 189 16.20 -2.54 6.86
CA SER A 189 17.05 -3.38 6.01
C SER A 189 18.32 -2.66 5.53
N LYS A 190 18.25 -1.35 5.32
CA LYS A 190 19.40 -0.53 4.89
C LYS A 190 20.50 -0.49 5.95
N GLU A 191 20.13 -0.33 7.22
CA GLU A 191 21.11 -0.32 8.32
C GLU A 191 21.65 -1.73 8.58
N LEU A 192 20.80 -2.76 8.52
CA LEU A 192 21.22 -4.15 8.69
C LEU A 192 22.18 -4.62 7.58
N GLU A 193 21.94 -4.20 6.33
CA GLU A 193 22.87 -4.46 5.22
C GLU A 193 24.23 -3.78 5.45
N LYS A 194 24.22 -2.49 5.84
CA LYS A 194 25.42 -1.73 6.14
C LYS A 194 26.25 -2.35 7.28
N GLU A 195 25.59 -2.96 8.25
CA GLU A 195 26.22 -3.72 9.34
C GLU A 195 26.65 -5.14 8.94
N GLY A 196 26.37 -5.57 7.71
CA GLY A 196 26.69 -6.91 7.22
C GLY A 196 25.84 -8.04 7.84
N LYS A 197 24.69 -7.69 8.43
CA LYS A 197 23.78 -8.66 9.08
C LYS A 197 22.82 -9.33 8.11
N ILE A 198 22.52 -8.66 6.99
CA ILE A 198 21.70 -9.22 5.91
C ILE A 198 22.29 -8.85 4.55
N THR A 199 21.85 -9.56 3.52
CA THR A 199 21.99 -9.17 2.11
C THR A 199 20.60 -8.84 1.57
N ILE A 200 20.46 -7.74 0.81
CA ILE A 200 19.17 -7.38 0.24
C ILE A 200 18.77 -8.38 -0.82
N ASN A 201 17.65 -9.04 -0.61
CA ASN A 201 17.04 -9.89 -1.61
C ASN A 201 16.38 -9.02 -2.70
N PRO A 202 16.78 -9.12 -3.98
CA PRO A 202 16.20 -8.33 -5.06
C PRO A 202 14.69 -8.51 -5.25
N GLU A 203 14.14 -9.63 -4.78
CA GLU A 203 12.71 -9.91 -4.86
C GLU A 203 11.89 -9.10 -3.85
N TYR A 204 12.47 -8.80 -2.68
CA TYR A 204 11.79 -8.01 -1.63
C TYR A 204 12.16 -6.53 -1.67
N GLY A 205 13.43 -6.20 -2.01
CA GLY A 205 13.95 -4.84 -1.97
C GLY A 205 14.27 -4.37 -0.56
N TYR A 206 14.40 -3.06 -0.40
CA TYR A 206 14.59 -2.48 0.93
C TYR A 206 13.25 -2.28 1.62
N GLU A 207 13.16 -2.74 2.86
CA GLU A 207 11.96 -2.67 3.68
C GLU A 207 12.23 -2.07 5.06
N PHE A 208 11.20 -1.42 5.61
CA PHE A 208 11.23 -0.69 6.89
C PHE A 208 9.96 -1.01 7.68
N SER A 209 10.08 -1.70 8.83
CA SER A 209 8.90 -2.21 9.51
C SER A 209 8.05 -1.16 10.21
N HIS A 210 8.56 0.00 10.49
CA HIS A 210 7.93 1.01 11.34
C HIS A 210 7.33 0.46 12.64
N THR A 211 7.22 1.26 13.68
CA THR A 211 6.48 0.86 14.89
C THR A 211 4.98 1.13 14.70
N LEU A 212 4.13 0.45 15.48
CA LEU A 212 2.70 0.80 15.54
C LEU A 212 2.50 2.26 15.97
N GLU A 213 3.36 2.78 16.87
CA GLU A 213 3.32 4.19 17.22
C GLU A 213 3.56 5.08 16.01
N THR A 214 4.57 4.80 15.19
CA THR A 214 4.86 5.58 13.97
C THR A 214 3.69 5.53 13.00
N GLN A 215 3.10 4.36 12.79
CA GLN A 215 1.96 4.18 11.89
C GLN A 215 0.71 4.91 12.39
N ILE A 216 0.28 4.64 13.62
CA ILE A 216 -0.98 5.15 14.17
C ILE A 216 -0.85 6.62 14.57
N ARG A 217 0.20 6.98 15.33
CA ARG A 217 0.42 8.37 15.73
C ARG A 217 0.72 9.28 14.55
N GLY A 218 1.39 8.75 13.49
CA GLY A 218 1.60 9.47 12.25
C GLY A 218 0.30 9.94 11.61
N GLN A 219 -0.75 9.12 11.63
CA GLN A 219 -2.10 9.48 11.20
C GLN A 219 -2.71 10.52 12.14
N LEU A 220 -2.77 10.22 13.43
CA LEU A 220 -3.45 11.05 14.44
C LEU A 220 -2.87 12.48 14.54
N LYS A 221 -1.54 12.62 14.55
CA LYS A 221 -0.88 13.94 14.67
C LYS A 221 -1.09 14.85 13.46
N ASN A 222 -1.50 14.26 12.32
CA ASN A 222 -1.84 14.98 11.10
C ASN A 222 -3.34 15.22 10.95
N GLY A 223 -4.14 15.09 12.03
CA GLY A 223 -5.57 15.34 12.03
C GLY A 223 -6.40 14.25 11.35
N LEU A 224 -5.85 13.07 11.17
CA LEU A 224 -6.54 11.90 10.61
C LEU A 224 -7.04 11.03 11.77
N ALA A 225 -8.29 11.24 12.17
CA ALA A 225 -8.91 10.53 13.28
C ALA A 225 -9.31 9.11 12.85
N MET A 226 -8.75 8.09 13.50
CA MET A 226 -9.11 6.70 13.24
C MET A 226 -10.53 6.42 13.70
N ILE A 227 -11.37 5.88 12.82
CA ILE A 227 -12.78 5.56 13.08
C ILE A 227 -13.11 4.09 12.90
N ASP A 228 -12.22 3.32 12.26
CA ASP A 228 -12.35 1.87 12.13
C ASP A 228 -10.98 1.25 11.81
N PHE A 229 -10.82 -0.06 12.04
CA PHE A 229 -9.66 -0.83 11.61
C PHE A 229 -9.99 -2.32 11.51
N TYR A 230 -9.16 -3.07 10.80
CA TYR A 230 -9.17 -4.52 10.83
C TYR A 230 -7.75 -5.09 10.75
N GLU A 231 -7.62 -6.34 11.15
CA GLU A 231 -6.42 -7.14 10.94
C GLU A 231 -6.70 -8.26 9.94
N SER A 232 -5.64 -8.72 9.28
CA SER A 232 -5.66 -9.86 8.38
C SER A 232 -4.31 -10.57 8.34
N CYS A 233 -4.28 -11.75 7.75
CA CYS A 233 -3.05 -12.50 7.56
C CYS A 233 -2.95 -13.05 6.14
N ASP A 234 -1.73 -13.32 5.72
CA ASP A 234 -1.44 -14.13 4.54
C ASP A 234 -1.30 -15.59 4.97
N GLU A 235 -2.33 -16.39 4.72
CA GLU A 235 -2.36 -17.81 5.10
C GLU A 235 -1.26 -18.64 4.46
N ARG A 236 -0.54 -18.10 3.45
CA ARG A 236 0.59 -18.78 2.81
C ARG A 236 1.86 -18.74 3.64
N ASN A 237 1.98 -17.79 4.58
CA ASN A 237 3.15 -17.71 5.44
C ASN A 237 2.92 -18.43 6.79
N ARG A 238 4.00 -18.93 7.35
CA ARG A 238 3.98 -19.72 8.60
C ARG A 238 3.57 -18.92 9.83
N LEU A 239 3.78 -17.60 9.81
CA LEU A 239 3.46 -16.73 10.94
C LEU A 239 1.95 -16.54 11.11
N SER A 240 1.14 -16.80 10.06
CA SER A 240 -0.32 -16.73 10.10
C SER A 240 -0.95 -17.60 11.19
N HIS A 241 -0.27 -18.67 11.59
CA HIS A 241 -0.69 -19.54 12.69
C HIS A 241 -0.54 -18.88 14.08
N TYR A 242 0.24 -17.82 14.20
CA TYR A 242 0.56 -17.17 15.47
C TYR A 242 -0.07 -15.80 15.62
N GLY A 243 -0.46 -15.14 14.52
CA GLY A 243 -1.08 -13.82 14.58
C GLY A 243 -1.30 -13.20 13.19
N ASN A 244 -1.94 -12.04 13.20
CA ASN A 244 -2.17 -11.28 11.98
C ASN A 244 -0.92 -10.47 11.59
N ASP A 245 -0.52 -10.58 10.34
CA ASP A 245 0.66 -9.94 9.77
C ASP A 245 0.37 -8.59 9.11
N TYR A 246 -0.91 -8.23 8.98
CA TYR A 246 -1.35 -6.95 8.43
C TYR A 246 -2.38 -6.24 9.30
N ILE A 247 -2.37 -4.91 9.18
CA ILE A 247 -3.35 -4.01 9.78
C ILE A 247 -3.84 -3.06 8.68
N ALA A 248 -5.15 -2.80 8.67
CA ALA A 248 -5.73 -1.73 7.87
C ALA A 248 -6.51 -0.77 8.76
N THR A 249 -6.38 0.53 8.51
CA THR A 249 -7.09 1.58 9.24
C THR A 249 -7.94 2.42 8.32
N LEU A 250 -9.08 2.87 8.84
CA LEU A 250 -9.92 3.91 8.25
C LEU A 250 -9.83 5.15 9.13
N CYS A 251 -9.38 6.27 8.56
CA CYS A 251 -9.35 7.54 9.24
C CYS A 251 -10.19 8.59 8.49
N VAL A 252 -10.72 9.55 9.23
CA VAL A 252 -11.37 10.74 8.70
C VAL A 252 -10.51 11.97 8.98
N LYS A 253 -10.32 12.86 7.99
CA LYS A 253 -9.68 14.17 8.19
C LYS A 253 -10.62 15.10 8.95
N LEU A 254 -10.16 15.65 10.08
CA LEU A 254 -10.88 16.58 10.95
C LEU A 254 -10.99 17.99 10.36
#